data_c968af63bb4cc76315ea04d30fb5e1bf
#
_entry.id   c968af63bb4cc76315ea04d30fb5e1bf
#
_cell.length_a   1.000
_cell.length_b   1.000
_cell.length_c   1.000
_cell.angle_alpha   90.00
_cell.angle_beta   90.00
_cell.angle_gamma   90.00
#
_symmetry.space_group_name_H-M   'P 1'
#
loop_
_entity.id
_entity.type
_entity.pdbx_description
1 polymer ?
#
loop_
_entity_poly.entity_id
_entity_poly.type
_entity_poly.pdbx_seq_one_letter_code
_entity_poly.pdbx_strand_id
1 'polypeptide(L)'
;MAEQWREVAGYSGIYQVSDQGQVRNTQTSKILQPIKMKNGRLYVTLSSDGFSRKFTVHGLVAAAFLGDRPSEREITHKDGDYTHNQVSNLEYVTRQQNQKRFVVRSGGYSVHLTKRVQTAQGPRYCPVVTSANGRIKPDVVVVDGRHERHPEGAYYLEWREGGKRIRLSLGKNAADAGALRQRKEAELNAVNNGVAVLPEGQNGHRSIAATVEAFLEETGLTKKPKTLAAYTTALRYFTESCPKLRLEDVERRDLLKFAAFLRDEKDQSPRSTYNKFEVVMTFLKAHGIRGLAGKNDWPRFTEEEPEIYEQEDLDKLFSVCSAEERLWFEFFLMTGMREQEVMHAYWSDVSFSHATVRVTHKPDRGWTPKAYREREIPIPAKLAASLKAWKSKTDRACPLIFPTAGCNPKLDFLDCLKAAAERAKLKKENFWLHKFRATFATWSLWAGVDLRTVQLWLGHSDIESTMRYLKPSRSPQVRDKVNEIFG
;
A
#
# COMPACT_ATOMS: atom_id res chain seq x y z
N MET A 1 18.99 29.41 43.58
CA MET A 1 17.91 30.06 44.37
C MET A 1 17.63 29.16 45.57
N ALA A 2 17.32 29.72 46.71
CA ALA A 2 16.97 28.93 47.90
C ALA A 2 15.64 28.20 47.69
N GLU A 3 15.53 26.97 48.20
CA GLU A 3 14.32 26.15 48.11
C GLU A 3 13.15 26.86 48.81
N GLN A 4 12.02 27.02 48.11
CA GLN A 4 10.84 27.70 48.62
C GLN A 4 9.84 26.70 49.20
N TRP A 5 9.28 27.02 50.37
CA TRP A 5 8.31 26.18 51.08
C TRP A 5 6.96 26.89 51.20
N ARG A 6 5.88 26.17 50.92
CA ARG A 6 4.49 26.63 51.05
C ARG A 6 3.66 25.65 51.87
N GLU A 7 2.66 26.16 52.55
CA GLU A 7 1.75 25.33 53.35
C GLU A 7 0.90 24.41 52.46
N VAL A 8 0.63 23.22 52.95
CA VAL A 8 -0.26 22.28 52.29
C VAL A 8 -1.70 22.66 52.65
N ALA A 9 -2.53 22.93 51.62
CA ALA A 9 -3.94 23.29 51.80
C ALA A 9 -4.69 22.19 52.58
N GLY A 10 -5.44 22.60 53.61
CA GLY A 10 -6.12 21.71 54.55
C GLY A 10 -5.23 21.10 55.65
N TYR A 11 -3.93 21.47 55.69
CA TYR A 11 -2.96 21.01 56.69
C TYR A 11 -2.05 22.18 57.11
N SER A 12 -2.57 23.42 57.08
CA SER A 12 -1.84 24.64 57.45
C SER A 12 -1.28 24.54 58.84
N GLY A 13 -0.02 24.98 58.99
CA GLY A 13 0.70 24.90 60.27
C GLY A 13 1.20 23.50 60.67
N ILE A 14 0.87 22.45 59.89
CA ILE A 14 1.30 21.07 60.15
C ILE A 14 2.27 20.56 59.08
N TYR A 15 1.98 20.82 57.79
CA TYR A 15 2.82 20.36 56.70
C TYR A 15 3.09 21.45 55.68
N GLN A 16 4.32 21.44 55.16
CA GLN A 16 4.74 22.26 54.03
C GLN A 16 5.31 21.41 52.92
N VAL A 17 5.15 21.90 51.68
CA VAL A 17 5.71 21.30 50.46
C VAL A 17 6.66 22.30 49.79
N SER A 18 7.79 21.81 49.25
CA SER A 18 8.76 22.65 48.56
C SER A 18 8.57 22.67 47.06
N ASP A 19 9.12 23.70 46.40
CA ASP A 19 9.21 23.82 44.95
C ASP A 19 10.09 22.72 44.31
N GLN A 20 10.90 22.03 45.12
CA GLN A 20 11.73 20.87 44.69
C GLN A 20 11.04 19.53 44.90
N GLY A 21 9.81 19.49 45.41
CA GLY A 21 9.05 18.25 45.61
C GLY A 21 9.30 17.52 46.90
N GLN A 22 9.81 18.22 47.91
CA GLN A 22 9.94 17.70 49.29
C GLN A 22 8.69 18.06 50.09
N VAL A 23 8.33 17.22 51.05
CA VAL A 23 7.24 17.49 52.02
C VAL A 23 7.79 17.36 53.42
N ARG A 24 7.55 18.36 54.28
CA ARG A 24 8.01 18.36 55.69
C ARG A 24 6.85 18.59 56.65
N ASN A 25 6.98 18.01 57.83
CA ASN A 25 6.15 18.37 58.97
C ASN A 25 6.77 19.59 59.68
N THR A 26 6.01 20.67 59.84
CA THR A 26 6.49 21.93 60.41
C THR A 26 6.73 21.87 61.94
N GLN A 27 5.98 21.02 62.63
CA GLN A 27 6.09 20.85 64.10
C GLN A 27 7.33 20.03 64.47
N THR A 28 7.69 19.02 63.66
CA THR A 28 8.82 18.12 63.89
C THR A 28 10.04 18.43 63.06
N SER A 29 9.93 19.35 62.10
CA SER A 29 10.93 19.68 61.10
C SER A 29 11.38 18.45 60.23
N LYS A 30 10.66 17.34 60.30
CA LYS A 30 11.00 16.09 59.61
C LYS A 30 10.54 16.12 58.15
N ILE A 31 11.44 15.82 57.21
CA ILE A 31 11.12 15.59 55.81
C ILE A 31 10.52 14.18 55.68
N LEU A 32 9.34 14.11 55.07
CA LEU A 32 8.65 12.85 54.85
C LEU A 32 9.30 12.08 53.69
N GLN A 33 9.54 10.79 53.88
CA GLN A 33 10.04 9.92 52.80
C GLN A 33 8.88 9.48 51.93
N PRO A 34 8.89 9.81 50.62
CA PRO A 34 7.82 9.40 49.71
C PRO A 34 7.92 7.92 49.31
N ILE A 35 6.79 7.28 49.19
CA ILE A 35 6.70 5.88 48.77
C ILE A 35 6.34 5.83 47.29
N LYS A 36 7.14 5.11 46.47
CA LYS A 36 6.85 4.87 45.06
C LYS A 36 5.82 3.75 44.92
N MET A 37 4.67 4.05 44.30
CA MET A 37 3.61 3.08 44.04
C MET A 37 3.79 2.39 42.66
N LYS A 38 3.02 1.31 42.42
CA LYS A 38 3.06 0.54 41.15
C LYS A 38 2.84 1.39 39.90
N ASN A 39 2.14 2.53 40.03
CA ASN A 39 1.93 3.48 38.93
C ASN A 39 3.13 4.44 38.68
N GLY A 40 4.26 4.20 39.35
CA GLY A 40 5.49 4.98 39.20
C GLY A 40 5.50 6.33 39.98
N ARG A 41 4.38 6.75 40.56
CA ARG A 41 4.24 8.04 41.24
C ARG A 41 4.67 7.96 42.71
N LEU A 42 5.14 9.08 43.22
CA LEU A 42 5.53 9.26 44.63
C LEU A 42 4.36 9.74 45.48
N TYR A 43 4.15 9.11 46.62
CA TYR A 43 3.09 9.42 47.59
C TYR A 43 3.67 9.68 49.00
N VAL A 44 3.05 10.59 49.69
CA VAL A 44 3.28 10.83 51.15
C VAL A 44 1.97 10.64 51.91
N THR A 45 2.07 10.25 53.16
CA THR A 45 0.92 10.17 54.07
C THR A 45 0.94 11.38 55.00
N LEU A 46 -0.14 12.16 54.98
CA LEU A 46 -0.34 13.29 55.87
C LEU A 46 -1.37 12.92 56.94
N SER A 47 -1.14 13.31 58.18
CA SER A 47 -2.03 12.99 59.30
C SER A 47 -2.42 14.28 60.03
N SER A 48 -3.72 14.42 60.35
CA SER A 48 -4.29 15.49 61.18
C SER A 48 -5.51 14.94 61.91
N ASP A 49 -5.69 15.32 63.18
CA ASP A 49 -6.84 14.99 64.01
C ASP A 49 -7.15 13.47 64.07
N GLY A 50 -6.10 12.64 64.11
CA GLY A 50 -6.22 11.18 64.18
C GLY A 50 -6.50 10.50 62.84
N PHE A 51 -6.67 11.23 61.73
CA PHE A 51 -6.89 10.72 60.41
C PHE A 51 -5.64 10.81 59.56
N SER A 52 -5.36 9.75 58.78
CA SER A 52 -4.22 9.70 57.86
C SER A 52 -4.73 9.55 56.43
N ARG A 53 -4.20 10.38 55.51
CA ARG A 53 -4.57 10.35 54.09
C ARG A 53 -3.33 10.38 53.21
N LYS A 54 -3.38 9.59 52.11
CA LYS A 54 -2.29 9.54 51.11
C LYS A 54 -2.48 10.61 50.04
N PHE A 55 -1.42 11.35 49.74
CA PHE A 55 -1.38 12.37 48.71
C PHE A 55 -0.23 12.09 47.73
N THR A 56 -0.42 12.43 46.47
CA THR A 56 0.67 12.41 45.49
C THR A 56 1.56 13.62 45.68
N VAL A 57 2.89 13.47 45.67
CA VAL A 57 3.81 14.58 45.83
C VAL A 57 3.60 15.66 44.78
N HIS A 58 3.50 15.27 43.48
CA HIS A 58 3.22 16.23 42.39
C HIS A 58 1.89 16.99 42.59
N GLY A 59 0.88 16.32 43.15
CA GLY A 59 -0.41 16.96 43.46
C GLY A 59 -0.28 18.06 44.51
N LEU A 60 0.51 17.82 45.57
CA LEU A 60 0.80 18.82 46.63
C LEU A 60 1.61 20.00 46.07
N VAL A 61 2.65 19.72 45.27
CA VAL A 61 3.48 20.77 44.64
C VAL A 61 2.65 21.61 43.67
N ALA A 62 1.85 20.97 42.80
CA ALA A 62 1.03 21.69 41.85
C ALA A 62 -0.01 22.59 42.55
N ALA A 63 -0.71 22.08 43.57
CA ALA A 63 -1.68 22.88 44.33
C ALA A 63 -1.02 24.06 45.01
N ALA A 64 0.17 23.88 45.60
CA ALA A 64 0.86 24.94 46.33
C ALA A 64 1.50 26.02 45.41
N PHE A 65 2.02 25.63 44.24
CA PHE A 65 2.86 26.51 43.40
C PHE A 65 2.27 26.89 42.07
N LEU A 66 1.39 26.04 41.46
CA LEU A 66 0.72 26.32 40.18
C LEU A 66 -0.70 26.88 40.38
N GLY A 67 -1.20 26.90 41.64
CA GLY A 67 -2.56 27.33 41.95
C GLY A 67 -3.61 26.25 41.77
N ASP A 68 -4.90 26.66 41.87
CA ASP A 68 -6.03 25.74 41.77
C ASP A 68 -6.06 25.06 40.40
N ARG A 69 -6.33 23.75 40.43
CA ARG A 69 -6.41 22.95 39.20
C ARG A 69 -7.64 23.37 38.41
N PRO A 70 -7.46 23.90 37.15
CA PRO A 70 -8.59 24.20 36.27
C PRO A 70 -9.44 22.94 35.98
N SER A 71 -10.77 23.12 35.85
CA SER A 71 -11.66 22.05 35.45
C SER A 71 -11.18 21.45 34.15
N GLU A 72 -11.24 20.13 34.00
CA GLU A 72 -10.82 19.35 32.82
C GLU A 72 -9.32 19.32 32.50
N ARG A 73 -8.45 19.79 33.40
CA ARG A 73 -7.01 19.66 33.23
C ARG A 73 -6.41 18.62 34.18
N GLU A 74 -5.36 17.95 33.73
CA GLU A 74 -4.60 16.97 34.50
C GLU A 74 -3.20 17.50 34.75
N ILE A 75 -2.58 17.05 35.87
CA ILE A 75 -1.17 17.38 36.18
C ILE A 75 -0.30 16.40 35.39
N THR A 76 0.67 16.92 34.65
CA THR A 76 1.66 16.11 33.93
C THR A 76 3.09 16.57 34.27
N HIS A 77 4.04 15.64 34.14
CA HIS A 77 5.47 15.91 34.26
C HIS A 77 6.02 16.20 32.84
N LYS A 78 6.69 17.35 32.69
CA LYS A 78 7.22 17.80 31.39
C LYS A 78 8.25 16.82 30.80
N ASP A 79 9.08 16.22 31.67
CA ASP A 79 10.09 15.21 31.31
C ASP A 79 9.56 13.78 31.24
N GLY A 80 8.32 13.54 31.73
CA GLY A 80 7.66 12.22 31.74
C GLY A 80 8.12 11.31 32.90
N ASP A 81 9.05 11.73 33.77
CA ASP A 81 9.44 10.96 34.95
C ASP A 81 8.55 11.37 36.15
N TYR A 82 7.74 10.42 36.63
CA TYR A 82 6.80 10.65 37.75
C TYR A 82 7.48 10.81 39.10
N THR A 83 8.81 10.69 39.17
CA THR A 83 9.60 10.89 40.39
C THR A 83 10.16 12.30 40.49
N HIS A 84 10.24 13.05 39.39
CA HIS A 84 10.76 14.42 39.34
C HIS A 84 9.65 15.46 39.60
N ASN A 85 9.32 15.67 40.88
CA ASN A 85 8.17 16.47 41.29
C ASN A 85 8.50 17.98 41.54
N GLN A 86 9.58 18.50 40.93
CA GLN A 86 9.91 19.93 40.97
C GLN A 86 8.84 20.76 40.26
N VAL A 87 8.50 21.94 40.78
CA VAL A 87 7.45 22.78 40.16
C VAL A 87 7.75 23.15 38.70
N SER A 88 9.03 23.38 38.38
CA SER A 88 9.48 23.66 37.00
C SER A 88 9.16 22.56 36.00
N ASN A 89 9.04 21.31 36.49
CA ASN A 89 8.74 20.11 35.70
C ASN A 89 7.24 19.77 35.63
N LEU A 90 6.38 20.48 36.37
CA LEU A 90 4.95 20.24 36.45
C LEU A 90 4.16 21.26 35.63
N GLU A 91 3.06 20.84 35.03
CA GLU A 91 2.10 21.71 34.34
C GLU A 91 0.69 21.11 34.30
N TYR A 92 -0.31 21.99 34.12
CA TYR A 92 -1.69 21.58 33.88
C TYR A 92 -1.96 21.48 32.37
N VAL A 93 -2.40 20.31 31.88
CA VAL A 93 -2.71 20.04 30.46
C VAL A 93 -4.11 19.48 30.33
N THR A 94 -4.73 19.64 29.16
CA THR A 94 -5.98 18.94 28.85
C THR A 94 -5.73 17.44 28.67
N ARG A 95 -6.77 16.63 28.89
CA ARG A 95 -6.70 15.16 28.69
C ARG A 95 -6.21 14.79 27.28
N GLN A 96 -6.63 15.53 26.25
CA GLN A 96 -6.15 15.33 24.88
C GLN A 96 -4.67 15.64 24.71
N GLN A 97 -4.20 16.75 25.30
CA GLN A 97 -2.77 17.09 25.27
C GLN A 97 -1.93 16.08 26.04
N ASN A 98 -2.44 15.61 27.18
CA ASN A 98 -1.77 14.58 27.98
C ASN A 98 -1.71 13.25 27.22
N GLN A 99 -2.81 12.83 26.58
CA GLN A 99 -2.85 11.61 25.75
C GLN A 99 -1.90 11.71 24.52
N LYS A 100 -1.85 12.86 23.85
CA LYS A 100 -0.89 13.07 22.73
C LYS A 100 0.56 12.95 23.20
N ARG A 101 0.89 13.48 24.37
CA ARG A 101 2.23 13.36 24.97
C ARG A 101 2.53 11.94 25.47
N PHE A 102 1.53 11.23 25.98
CA PHE A 102 1.67 9.82 26.36
C PHE A 102 1.88 8.92 25.15
N VAL A 103 1.22 9.18 24.01
CA VAL A 103 1.45 8.46 22.75
C VAL A 103 2.87 8.69 22.22
N VAL A 104 3.46 9.87 22.49
CA VAL A 104 4.86 10.16 22.13
C VAL A 104 5.86 9.57 23.12
N ARG A 105 5.49 9.32 24.41
CA ARG A 105 6.43 8.92 25.47
C ARG A 105 6.20 7.53 26.07
N SER A 106 4.99 6.98 26.06
CA SER A 106 4.74 5.60 26.53
C SER A 106 4.96 4.53 25.46
N GLY A 107 5.24 4.94 24.23
CA GLY A 107 5.77 4.08 23.19
C GLY A 107 7.29 4.12 23.20
N GLY A 108 7.94 3.64 24.23
CA GLY A 108 9.30 3.14 24.04
C GLY A 108 9.22 2.25 22.80
N TYR A 109 9.96 2.59 21.73
CA TYR A 109 9.93 1.84 20.49
C TYR A 109 10.30 0.39 20.79
N SER A 110 9.30 -0.43 21.11
CA SER A 110 9.51 -1.86 21.32
C SER A 110 9.67 -2.52 19.97
N VAL A 111 10.83 -3.11 19.76
CA VAL A 111 11.12 -3.88 18.55
C VAL A 111 10.71 -5.33 18.79
N HIS A 112 9.73 -5.80 18.07
CA HIS A 112 9.25 -7.17 18.16
C HIS A 112 9.82 -7.98 17.00
N LEU A 113 10.33 -9.17 17.31
CA LEU A 113 10.75 -10.14 16.30
C LEU A 113 9.70 -11.25 16.21
N THR A 114 9.16 -11.45 15.02
CA THR A 114 8.18 -12.49 14.72
C THR A 114 8.67 -13.36 13.58
N LYS A 115 8.10 -14.55 13.43
CA LYS A 115 8.30 -15.40 12.26
C LYS A 115 6.95 -15.66 11.60
N ARG A 116 6.85 -15.48 10.28
CA ARG A 116 5.66 -15.83 9.53
C ARG A 116 5.67 -17.33 9.27
N VAL A 117 4.70 -18.04 9.81
CA VAL A 117 4.61 -19.50 9.75
C VAL A 117 3.22 -19.92 9.29
N GLN A 118 3.13 -21.10 8.69
CA GLN A 118 1.86 -21.71 8.34
C GLN A 118 1.32 -22.48 9.56
N THR A 119 0.15 -22.06 10.04
CA THR A 119 -0.56 -22.74 11.14
C THR A 119 -1.80 -23.45 10.62
N ALA A 120 -2.44 -24.27 11.44
CA ALA A 120 -3.72 -24.90 11.11
C ALA A 120 -4.84 -23.89 10.75
N GLN A 121 -4.70 -22.64 11.20
CA GLN A 121 -5.65 -21.54 10.94
C GLN A 121 -5.19 -20.61 9.80
N GLY A 122 -4.14 -20.99 9.04
CA GLY A 122 -3.55 -20.21 7.97
C GLY A 122 -2.23 -19.51 8.35
N PRO A 123 -1.69 -18.64 7.47
CA PRO A 123 -0.41 -18.00 7.71
C PRO A 123 -0.52 -16.94 8.82
N ARG A 124 0.34 -17.04 9.85
CA ARG A 124 0.38 -16.13 11.01
C ARG A 124 1.79 -15.64 11.31
N TYR A 125 1.89 -14.45 11.92
CA TYR A 125 3.12 -13.90 12.47
C TYR A 125 3.21 -14.26 13.94
N CYS A 126 4.06 -15.22 14.29
CA CYS A 126 4.18 -15.75 15.62
C CYS A 126 5.46 -15.24 16.31
N PRO A 127 5.42 -14.91 17.61
CA PRO A 127 6.59 -14.49 18.37
C PRO A 127 7.67 -15.56 18.36
N VAL A 128 8.94 -15.13 18.20
CA VAL A 128 10.09 -16.06 18.29
C VAL A 128 10.45 -16.35 19.75
N VAL A 129 10.99 -17.53 20.01
CA VAL A 129 11.45 -17.93 21.33
C VAL A 129 12.92 -17.54 21.50
N THR A 130 13.25 -16.88 22.62
CA THR A 130 14.62 -16.54 22.98
C THR A 130 15.07 -17.40 24.17
N SER A 131 16.36 -17.72 24.22
CA SER A 131 16.99 -18.37 25.37
C SER A 131 17.26 -17.35 26.50
N ALA A 132 17.60 -17.82 27.69
CA ALA A 132 17.88 -16.97 28.85
C ALA A 132 19.01 -15.93 28.61
N ASN A 133 19.94 -16.20 27.69
CA ASN A 133 21.00 -15.28 27.28
C ASN A 133 20.61 -14.37 26.08
N GLY A 134 19.32 -14.27 25.76
CA GLY A 134 18.79 -13.38 24.71
C GLY A 134 18.98 -13.86 23.29
N ARG A 135 19.58 -15.04 23.05
CA ARG A 135 19.74 -15.60 21.71
C ARG A 135 18.43 -16.22 21.21
N ILE A 136 18.12 -16.01 19.93
CA ILE A 136 16.95 -16.62 19.29
C ILE A 136 17.16 -18.13 19.18
N LYS A 137 16.16 -18.92 19.58
CA LYS A 137 16.11 -20.34 19.27
C LYS A 137 15.72 -20.51 17.79
N PRO A 138 16.58 -21.06 16.92
CA PRO A 138 16.28 -21.16 15.50
C PRO A 138 14.99 -21.93 15.26
N ASP A 139 14.12 -21.35 14.43
CA ASP A 139 12.86 -21.93 13.95
C ASP A 139 11.79 -22.21 15.00
N VAL A 140 12.02 -21.83 16.26
CA VAL A 140 11.03 -22.02 17.33
C VAL A 140 10.21 -20.76 17.54
N VAL A 141 8.89 -20.89 17.44
CA VAL A 141 7.92 -19.82 17.65
C VAL A 141 6.85 -20.20 18.67
N VAL A 142 6.12 -19.22 19.15
CA VAL A 142 4.97 -19.43 20.05
C VAL A 142 3.69 -19.36 19.22
N VAL A 143 3.00 -20.52 19.09
CA VAL A 143 1.67 -20.63 18.46
C VAL A 143 0.67 -20.99 19.54
N ASP A 144 -0.33 -20.14 19.76
CA ASP A 144 -1.39 -20.33 20.76
C ASP A 144 -0.87 -20.76 22.16
N GLY A 145 0.28 -20.15 22.59
CA GLY A 145 0.91 -20.40 23.88
C GLY A 145 1.82 -21.62 23.91
N ARG A 146 2.00 -22.37 22.81
CA ARG A 146 2.86 -23.54 22.71
C ARG A 146 4.08 -23.25 21.84
N HIS A 147 5.21 -23.90 22.15
CA HIS A 147 6.42 -23.80 21.34
C HIS A 147 6.33 -24.80 20.18
N GLU A 148 6.38 -24.28 18.96
CA GLU A 148 6.37 -25.10 17.74
C GLU A 148 7.57 -24.78 16.86
N ARG A 149 8.04 -25.77 16.08
CA ARG A 149 9.19 -25.62 15.18
C ARG A 149 8.72 -25.46 13.73
N HIS A 150 9.09 -24.32 13.12
CA HIS A 150 8.70 -23.93 11.77
C HIS A 150 9.93 -23.50 10.96
N PRO A 151 10.66 -24.44 10.33
CA PRO A 151 11.84 -24.10 9.53
C PRO A 151 11.52 -23.33 8.24
N GLU A 152 10.31 -23.47 7.73
CA GLU A 152 9.85 -22.88 6.45
C GLU A 152 9.67 -21.37 6.48
N GLY A 153 9.40 -20.80 7.63
CA GLY A 153 8.98 -19.39 7.77
C GLY A 153 10.15 -18.38 7.68
N ALA A 154 9.84 -17.15 7.28
CA ALA A 154 10.78 -16.03 7.35
C ALA A 154 10.60 -15.21 8.63
N TYR A 155 11.68 -14.60 9.12
CA TYR A 155 11.69 -13.71 10.27
C TYR A 155 11.29 -12.29 9.85
N TYR A 156 10.56 -11.58 10.72
CA TYR A 156 10.10 -10.21 10.53
C TYR A 156 10.38 -9.38 11.78
N LEU A 157 10.91 -8.20 11.57
CA LEU A 157 11.08 -7.20 12.61
C LEU A 157 9.90 -6.23 12.56
N GLU A 158 9.29 -5.96 13.71
CA GLU A 158 8.15 -5.05 13.82
C GLU A 158 8.42 -3.98 14.88
N TRP A 159 8.10 -2.73 14.54
CA TRP A 159 8.13 -1.60 15.49
C TRP A 159 7.07 -0.58 15.11
N ARG A 160 6.90 0.43 15.95
CA ARG A 160 6.04 1.58 15.63
C ARG A 160 6.88 2.82 15.48
N GLU A 161 6.61 3.61 14.44
CA GLU A 161 7.25 4.89 14.17
C GLU A 161 6.18 5.88 13.70
N GLY A 162 6.10 7.06 14.29
CA GLY A 162 5.06 8.03 13.99
C GLY A 162 3.62 7.50 14.18
N GLY A 163 3.42 6.56 15.12
CA GLY A 163 2.11 5.92 15.35
C GLY A 163 1.75 4.79 14.37
N LYS A 164 2.51 4.61 13.28
CA LYS A 164 2.32 3.55 12.27
C LYS A 164 3.14 2.30 12.65
N ARG A 165 2.57 1.11 12.39
CA ARG A 165 3.27 -0.18 12.56
C ARG A 165 4.11 -0.44 11.31
N ILE A 166 5.42 -0.58 11.49
CA ILE A 166 6.37 -0.94 10.44
C ILE A 166 6.77 -2.40 10.63
N ARG A 167 6.84 -3.15 9.54
CA ARG A 167 7.26 -4.54 9.50
C ARG A 167 8.30 -4.73 8.40
N LEU A 168 9.45 -5.29 8.77
CA LEU A 168 10.59 -5.54 7.88
C LEU A 168 10.87 -7.05 7.80
N SER A 169 10.95 -7.61 6.60
CA SER A 169 11.38 -9.00 6.39
C SER A 169 12.89 -9.14 6.57
N LEU A 170 13.32 -10.17 7.32
CA LEU A 170 14.74 -10.43 7.63
C LEU A 170 15.26 -11.74 7.01
N GLY A 171 14.43 -12.42 6.20
CA GLY A 171 14.76 -13.72 5.64
C GLY A 171 14.67 -14.86 6.67
N LYS A 172 15.35 -15.98 6.39
CA LYS A 172 15.22 -17.23 7.17
C LYS A 172 16.33 -17.46 8.21
N ASN A 173 17.36 -16.61 8.25
CA ASN A 173 18.49 -16.79 9.17
C ASN A 173 18.18 -16.16 10.55
N ALA A 174 18.13 -17.00 11.59
CA ALA A 174 17.85 -16.58 12.96
C ALA A 174 18.94 -15.68 13.57
N ALA A 175 20.23 -15.93 13.22
CA ALA A 175 21.35 -15.14 13.74
C ALA A 175 21.35 -13.71 13.16
N ASP A 176 21.12 -13.57 11.85
CA ASP A 176 20.99 -12.27 11.19
C ASP A 176 19.79 -11.50 11.72
N ALA A 177 18.67 -12.19 11.93
CA ALA A 177 17.46 -11.58 12.51
C ALA A 177 17.70 -11.07 13.94
N GLY A 178 18.46 -11.80 14.75
CA GLY A 178 18.85 -11.40 16.09
C GLY A 178 19.76 -10.17 16.11
N ALA A 179 20.78 -10.15 15.25
CA ALA A 179 21.70 -9.02 15.12
C ALA A 179 20.99 -7.74 14.65
N LEU A 180 20.09 -7.84 13.67
CA LEU A 180 19.30 -6.71 13.19
C LEU A 180 18.31 -6.20 14.23
N ARG A 181 17.69 -7.09 15.02
CA ARG A 181 16.87 -6.69 16.16
C ARG A 181 17.65 -5.86 17.17
N GLN A 182 18.81 -6.35 17.63
CA GLN A 182 19.64 -5.64 18.60
C GLN A 182 20.09 -4.26 18.07
N ARG A 183 20.48 -4.20 16.79
CA ARG A 183 20.86 -2.95 16.15
C ARG A 183 19.70 -1.94 16.12
N LYS A 184 18.49 -2.40 15.77
CA LYS A 184 17.30 -1.55 15.72
C LYS A 184 16.85 -1.10 17.13
N GLU A 185 16.92 -1.99 18.11
CA GLU A 185 16.65 -1.63 19.51
C GLU A 185 17.64 -0.55 20.03
N ALA A 186 18.94 -0.71 19.73
CA ALA A 186 19.96 0.28 20.11
C ALA A 186 19.71 1.63 19.45
N GLU A 187 19.35 1.65 18.16
CA GLU A 187 19.02 2.86 17.42
C GLU A 187 17.80 3.59 18.00
N LEU A 188 16.71 2.87 18.23
CA LEU A 188 15.49 3.44 18.78
C LEU A 188 15.66 3.87 20.25
N ASN A 189 16.48 3.17 21.02
CA ASN A 189 16.84 3.58 22.38
C ASN A 189 17.70 4.84 22.38
N ALA A 190 18.61 5.02 21.43
CA ALA A 190 19.38 6.26 21.27
C ALA A 190 18.49 7.46 20.98
N VAL A 191 17.45 7.28 20.16
CA VAL A 191 16.41 8.29 19.89
C VAL A 191 15.57 8.56 21.14
N ASN A 192 15.14 7.52 21.86
CA ASN A 192 14.34 7.64 23.09
C ASN A 192 15.10 8.37 24.21
N ASN A 193 16.41 8.21 24.28
CA ASN A 193 17.26 8.82 25.31
C ASN A 193 17.80 10.21 24.92
N GLY A 194 17.37 10.76 23.79
CA GLY A 194 17.80 12.08 23.31
C GLY A 194 19.27 12.17 22.89
N VAL A 195 19.96 11.02 22.76
CA VAL A 195 21.37 10.93 22.35
C VAL A 195 21.50 10.99 20.81
N ALA A 196 20.45 10.60 20.09
CA ALA A 196 20.33 10.82 18.65
C ALA A 196 18.99 11.48 18.38
N VAL A 197 19.00 12.70 17.90
CA VAL A 197 17.85 13.31 17.23
C VAL A 197 17.83 12.67 15.85
N LEU A 198 16.73 12.00 15.50
CA LEU A 198 16.42 11.80 14.08
C LEU A 198 16.23 13.20 13.51
N PRO A 199 17.12 13.72 12.66
CA PRO A 199 16.99 15.08 12.20
C PRO A 199 15.79 15.17 11.27
N GLU A 200 14.72 15.77 11.75
CA GLU A 200 13.77 16.41 10.87
C GLU A 200 14.51 17.58 10.20
N GLY A 201 14.87 17.42 8.97
CA GLY A 201 14.91 18.54 8.02
C GLY A 201 16.14 19.41 7.91
N GLN A 202 17.31 19.13 8.51
CA GLN A 202 18.46 20.05 8.31
C GLN A 202 19.76 19.48 7.71
N ASN A 203 19.87 18.18 7.47
CA ASN A 203 21.06 17.59 6.80
C ASN A 203 20.71 16.52 5.77
N GLY A 204 19.83 16.77 4.83
CA GLY A 204 19.73 15.99 3.57
C GLY A 204 19.39 14.49 3.68
N HIS A 205 19.29 13.91 4.86
CA HIS A 205 19.07 12.49 5.07
C HIS A 205 17.58 12.20 5.29
N ARG A 206 16.92 11.67 4.27
CA ARG A 206 15.49 11.36 4.33
C ARG A 206 15.29 9.89 4.71
N SER A 207 14.41 9.63 5.68
CA SER A 207 13.93 8.27 5.95
C SER A 207 13.25 7.71 4.71
N ILE A 208 13.51 6.44 4.33
CA ILE A 208 12.86 5.80 3.18
C ILE A 208 11.33 5.87 3.33
N ALA A 209 10.79 5.59 4.51
CA ALA A 209 9.35 5.60 4.75
C ALA A 209 8.72 6.99 4.52
N ALA A 210 9.31 8.04 5.10
CA ALA A 210 8.83 9.41 4.91
C ALA A 210 8.98 9.88 3.46
N THR A 211 10.07 9.50 2.78
CA THR A 211 10.30 9.84 1.37
C THR A 211 9.31 9.13 0.45
N VAL A 212 8.97 7.87 0.74
CA VAL A 212 7.94 7.11 0.01
C VAL A 212 6.57 7.75 0.20
N GLU A 213 6.21 8.16 1.43
CA GLU A 213 4.93 8.82 1.70
C GLU A 213 4.79 10.12 0.91
N ALA A 214 5.79 11.00 0.98
CA ALA A 214 5.81 12.25 0.22
C ALA A 214 5.75 12.02 -1.31
N PHE A 215 6.50 11.04 -1.83
CA PHE A 215 6.46 10.69 -3.25
C PHE A 215 5.09 10.16 -3.69
N LEU A 216 4.41 9.39 -2.86
CA LEU A 216 3.07 8.88 -3.16
C LEU A 216 2.02 10.00 -3.11
N GLU A 217 2.13 10.95 -2.18
CA GLU A 217 1.30 12.15 -2.15
C GLU A 217 1.46 12.97 -3.44
N GLU A 218 2.69 13.28 -3.83
CA GLU A 218 2.99 14.00 -5.09
C GLU A 218 2.51 13.23 -6.32
N THR A 219 2.74 11.90 -6.36
CA THR A 219 2.25 11.03 -7.43
C THR A 219 0.73 11.06 -7.52
N GLY A 220 0.04 11.12 -6.38
CA GLY A 220 -1.43 11.21 -6.30
C GLY A 220 -2.02 12.45 -6.96
N LEU A 221 -1.27 13.57 -6.97
CA LEU A 221 -1.70 14.81 -7.63
C LEU A 221 -1.70 14.73 -9.16
N THR A 222 -0.88 13.83 -9.74
CA THR A 222 -0.64 13.80 -11.19
C THR A 222 -1.09 12.52 -11.87
N LYS A 223 -1.18 11.40 -11.16
CA LYS A 223 -1.48 10.08 -11.73
C LYS A 223 -2.91 9.62 -11.44
N LYS A 224 -3.43 8.78 -12.34
CA LYS A 224 -4.75 8.15 -12.16
C LYS A 224 -4.73 7.22 -10.92
N PRO A 225 -5.86 7.05 -10.20
CA PRO A 225 -5.94 6.24 -8.97
C PRO A 225 -5.38 4.82 -9.09
N LYS A 226 -5.62 4.15 -10.23
CA LYS A 226 -5.09 2.80 -10.50
C LYS A 226 -3.56 2.77 -10.58
N THR A 227 -2.94 3.81 -11.14
CA THR A 227 -1.48 3.94 -11.20
C THR A 227 -0.92 4.20 -9.81
N LEU A 228 -1.53 5.10 -9.04
CA LEU A 228 -1.16 5.37 -7.65
C LEU A 228 -1.21 4.09 -6.80
N ALA A 229 -2.26 3.28 -6.91
CA ALA A 229 -2.39 2.01 -6.20
C ALA A 229 -1.26 1.02 -6.54
N ALA A 230 -0.84 0.97 -7.81
CA ALA A 230 0.30 0.13 -8.23
C ALA A 230 1.63 0.63 -7.63
N TYR A 231 1.87 1.95 -7.61
CA TYR A 231 3.03 2.58 -6.98
C TYR A 231 3.04 2.31 -5.47
N THR A 232 1.91 2.53 -4.80
CA THR A 232 1.75 2.26 -3.36
C THR A 232 2.10 0.81 -3.02
N THR A 233 1.62 -0.14 -3.81
CA THR A 233 1.92 -1.56 -3.58
C THR A 233 3.40 -1.88 -3.79
N ALA A 234 4.02 -1.36 -4.85
CA ALA A 234 5.43 -1.62 -5.16
C ALA A 234 6.36 -1.01 -4.09
N LEU A 235 6.12 0.25 -3.70
CA LEU A 235 6.93 0.95 -2.71
C LEU A 235 6.72 0.38 -1.30
N ARG A 236 5.52 -0.06 -0.95
CA ARG A 236 5.27 -0.81 0.29
C ARG A 236 6.10 -2.09 0.34
N TYR A 237 6.15 -2.87 -0.73
CA TYR A 237 6.98 -4.08 -0.79
C TYR A 237 8.47 -3.76 -0.73
N PHE A 238 8.89 -2.63 -1.32
CA PHE A 238 10.27 -2.19 -1.21
C PHE A 238 10.64 -1.83 0.23
N THR A 239 9.83 -1.02 0.92
CA THR A 239 10.07 -0.70 2.34
C THR A 239 10.00 -1.92 3.25
N GLU A 240 9.21 -2.93 2.89
CA GLU A 240 9.09 -4.20 3.63
C GLU A 240 10.35 -5.10 3.47
N SER A 241 11.07 -4.98 2.36
CA SER A 241 12.26 -5.80 2.05
C SER A 241 13.59 -5.08 2.30
N CYS A 242 13.61 -3.75 2.30
CA CYS A 242 14.83 -2.96 2.42
C CYS A 242 15.16 -2.68 3.89
N PRO A 243 16.32 -3.16 4.40
CA PRO A 243 16.71 -2.98 5.80
C PRO A 243 17.29 -1.59 6.09
N LYS A 244 17.43 -0.75 5.08
CA LYS A 244 18.03 0.59 5.19
C LYS A 244 17.01 1.58 5.74
N LEU A 245 17.49 2.54 6.53
CA LEU A 245 16.66 3.60 7.07
C LEU A 245 16.67 4.85 6.18
N ARG A 246 17.81 5.10 5.56
CA ARG A 246 18.03 6.27 4.72
C ARG A 246 18.04 5.87 3.26
N LEU A 247 17.49 6.74 2.43
CA LEU A 247 17.41 6.48 1.00
C LEU A 247 18.81 6.45 0.35
N GLU A 248 19.72 7.27 0.87
CA GLU A 248 21.11 7.36 0.38
C GLU A 248 21.94 6.11 0.69
N ASP A 249 21.53 5.31 1.68
CA ASP A 249 22.20 4.06 2.07
C ASP A 249 21.76 2.87 1.23
N VAL A 250 20.81 3.06 0.31
CA VAL A 250 20.33 1.99 -0.57
C VAL A 250 21.43 1.62 -1.57
N GLU A 251 21.75 0.35 -1.62
CA GLU A 251 22.78 -0.21 -2.47
C GLU A 251 22.17 -1.15 -3.53
N ARG A 252 22.96 -1.48 -4.56
CA ARG A 252 22.61 -2.48 -5.58
C ARG A 252 22.10 -3.79 -4.95
N ARG A 253 22.74 -4.24 -3.86
CA ARG A 253 22.38 -5.48 -3.15
C ARG A 253 20.95 -5.44 -2.61
N ASP A 254 20.47 -4.28 -2.17
CA ASP A 254 19.12 -4.12 -1.63
C ASP A 254 18.08 -4.26 -2.74
N LEU A 255 18.37 -3.78 -3.94
CA LEU A 255 17.52 -3.95 -5.12
C LEU A 255 17.43 -5.42 -5.56
N LEU A 256 18.57 -6.15 -5.54
CA LEU A 256 18.58 -7.58 -5.85
C LEU A 256 17.78 -8.39 -4.80
N LYS A 257 17.90 -8.04 -3.51
CA LYS A 257 17.09 -8.63 -2.44
C LYS A 257 15.61 -8.31 -2.61
N PHE A 258 15.27 -7.10 -3.03
CA PHE A 258 13.89 -6.74 -3.33
C PHE A 258 13.29 -7.59 -4.45
N ALA A 259 14.05 -7.80 -5.55
CA ALA A 259 13.60 -8.67 -6.63
C ALA A 259 13.39 -10.13 -6.17
N ALA A 260 14.31 -10.66 -5.35
CA ALA A 260 14.17 -11.98 -4.74
C ALA A 260 12.96 -12.05 -3.79
N PHE A 261 12.76 -11.04 -2.94
CA PHE A 261 11.61 -10.94 -2.05
C PHE A 261 10.27 -10.95 -2.78
N LEU A 262 10.16 -10.23 -3.91
CA LEU A 262 8.96 -10.24 -4.74
C LEU A 262 8.65 -11.64 -5.29
N ARG A 263 9.66 -12.37 -5.73
CA ARG A 263 9.53 -13.70 -6.29
C ARG A 263 9.26 -14.75 -5.21
N ASP A 264 10.09 -14.77 -4.16
CA ASP A 264 10.18 -15.90 -3.22
C ASP A 264 9.19 -15.75 -2.04
N GLU A 265 8.87 -14.52 -1.62
CA GLU A 265 7.98 -14.27 -0.47
C GLU A 265 6.61 -13.70 -0.87
N LYS A 266 6.52 -12.98 -1.98
CA LYS A 266 5.27 -12.39 -2.47
C LYS A 266 4.66 -13.16 -3.64
N ASP A 267 5.30 -14.22 -4.10
CA ASP A 267 4.85 -15.08 -5.21
C ASP A 267 4.40 -14.27 -6.45
N GLN A 268 5.24 -13.27 -6.80
CA GLN A 268 4.94 -12.42 -7.93
C GLN A 268 5.42 -13.05 -9.23
N SER A 269 4.57 -13.01 -10.27
CA SER A 269 4.99 -13.42 -11.61
C SER A 269 6.21 -12.61 -12.08
N PRO A 270 7.04 -13.15 -13.00
CA PRO A 270 8.23 -12.45 -13.52
C PRO A 270 7.90 -11.05 -14.07
N ARG A 271 6.79 -10.90 -14.79
CA ARG A 271 6.32 -9.60 -15.30
C ARG A 271 5.90 -8.65 -14.18
N SER A 272 5.20 -9.14 -13.16
CA SER A 272 4.80 -8.34 -11.99
C SER A 272 6.00 -7.89 -11.17
N THR A 273 7.03 -8.74 -11.05
CA THR A 273 8.31 -8.43 -10.42
C THR A 273 9.02 -7.31 -11.17
N TYR A 274 9.14 -7.41 -12.49
CA TYR A 274 9.72 -6.37 -13.34
C TYR A 274 9.01 -5.02 -13.16
N ASN A 275 7.69 -5.00 -13.24
CA ASN A 275 6.90 -3.77 -13.13
C ASN A 275 7.06 -3.09 -11.76
N LYS A 276 7.15 -3.87 -10.67
CA LYS A 276 7.37 -3.32 -9.32
C LYS A 276 8.79 -2.82 -9.15
N PHE A 277 9.76 -3.52 -9.73
CA PHE A 277 11.16 -3.08 -9.75
C PHE A 277 11.31 -1.76 -10.50
N GLU A 278 10.65 -1.59 -11.65
CA GLU A 278 10.61 -0.35 -12.42
C GLU A 278 10.04 0.82 -11.62
N VAL A 279 8.99 0.60 -10.83
CA VAL A 279 8.43 1.64 -9.94
C VAL A 279 9.46 2.07 -8.90
N VAL A 280 10.19 1.13 -8.29
CA VAL A 280 11.23 1.46 -7.31
C VAL A 280 12.38 2.22 -7.97
N MET A 281 12.80 1.81 -9.17
CA MET A 281 13.82 2.55 -9.93
C MET A 281 13.36 3.96 -10.30
N THR A 282 12.08 4.15 -10.62
CA THR A 282 11.49 5.46 -10.89
C THR A 282 11.51 6.33 -9.63
N PHE A 283 11.15 5.77 -8.49
CA PHE A 283 11.21 6.44 -7.19
C PHE A 283 12.64 6.87 -6.83
N LEU A 284 13.62 5.98 -6.93
CA LEU A 284 15.02 6.28 -6.66
C LEU A 284 15.55 7.39 -7.59
N LYS A 285 15.22 7.30 -8.89
CA LYS A 285 15.61 8.32 -9.89
C LYS A 285 15.00 9.68 -9.58
N ALA A 286 13.75 9.75 -9.12
CA ALA A 286 13.10 11.01 -8.73
C ALA A 286 13.83 11.69 -7.56
N HIS A 287 14.49 10.92 -6.70
CA HIS A 287 15.28 11.42 -5.57
C HIS A 287 16.79 11.56 -5.88
N GLY A 288 17.16 11.53 -7.16
CA GLY A 288 18.55 11.75 -7.59
C GLY A 288 19.45 10.53 -7.52
N ILE A 289 18.94 9.38 -7.06
CA ILE A 289 19.70 8.13 -6.97
C ILE A 289 19.64 7.41 -8.32
N ARG A 290 20.79 7.31 -8.99
CA ARG A 290 20.92 6.72 -10.32
C ARG A 290 22.07 5.73 -10.37
N GLY A 291 22.02 4.77 -11.31
CA GLY A 291 23.13 3.85 -11.57
C GLY A 291 23.29 2.72 -10.55
N LEU A 292 22.37 2.53 -9.59
CA LEU A 292 22.44 1.43 -8.62
C LEU A 292 22.23 0.05 -9.26
N ALA A 293 21.41 -0.03 -10.31
CA ALA A 293 21.16 -1.29 -11.04
C ALA A 293 21.60 -1.15 -12.49
N GLY A 294 22.45 -2.07 -12.93
CA GLY A 294 22.81 -2.24 -14.34
C GLY A 294 21.75 -3.05 -15.10
N LYS A 295 21.86 -3.11 -16.43
CA LYS A 295 20.92 -3.84 -17.32
C LYS A 295 20.71 -5.30 -16.90
N ASN A 296 21.75 -5.95 -16.37
CA ASN A 296 21.71 -7.36 -15.96
C ASN A 296 21.06 -7.59 -14.59
N ASP A 297 20.79 -6.53 -13.82
CA ASP A 297 20.20 -6.62 -12.47
C ASP A 297 18.66 -6.56 -12.52
N TRP A 298 18.11 -6.18 -13.67
CA TRP A 298 16.68 -6.10 -13.85
C TRP A 298 16.05 -7.51 -13.90
N PRO A 299 14.93 -7.72 -13.21
CA PRO A 299 14.18 -8.96 -13.33
C PRO A 299 13.85 -9.26 -14.79
N ARG A 300 14.13 -10.48 -15.24
CA ARG A 300 13.81 -10.91 -16.61
C ARG A 300 12.44 -11.55 -16.64
N PHE A 301 11.74 -11.36 -17.73
CA PHE A 301 10.52 -12.07 -18.06
C PHE A 301 10.52 -12.37 -19.55
N THR A 302 9.88 -13.46 -19.90
CA THR A 302 9.65 -13.81 -21.33
C THR A 302 8.41 -13.07 -21.80
N GLU A 303 8.53 -12.34 -22.89
CA GLU A 303 7.34 -11.79 -23.55
C GLU A 303 6.60 -12.93 -24.25
N GLU A 304 5.43 -13.25 -23.74
CA GLU A 304 4.53 -14.18 -24.37
C GLU A 304 3.82 -13.50 -25.54
N GLU A 305 3.64 -14.24 -26.63
CA GLU A 305 2.84 -13.76 -27.73
C GLU A 305 1.39 -13.54 -27.26
N PRO A 306 0.74 -12.46 -27.68
CA PRO A 306 -0.66 -12.25 -27.35
C PRO A 306 -1.53 -13.41 -27.82
N GLU A 307 -2.31 -14.00 -26.95
CA GLU A 307 -3.27 -15.02 -27.32
C GLU A 307 -4.43 -14.40 -28.12
N ILE A 308 -4.91 -15.13 -29.10
CA ILE A 308 -6.09 -14.78 -29.90
C ILE A 308 -7.17 -15.86 -29.78
N TYR A 309 -8.39 -15.49 -30.05
CA TYR A 309 -9.49 -16.47 -30.20
C TYR A 309 -9.37 -17.17 -31.56
N GLU A 310 -9.49 -18.48 -31.52
CA GLU A 310 -9.68 -19.26 -32.74
C GLU A 310 -11.14 -19.18 -33.22
N GLN A 311 -11.37 -19.29 -34.52
CA GLN A 311 -12.72 -19.16 -35.09
C GLN A 311 -13.70 -20.19 -34.51
N GLU A 312 -13.25 -21.44 -34.31
CA GLU A 312 -14.07 -22.51 -33.74
C GLU A 312 -14.56 -22.21 -32.33
N ASP A 313 -13.71 -21.59 -31.47
CA ASP A 313 -14.08 -21.21 -30.13
C ASP A 313 -15.08 -20.06 -30.12
N LEU A 314 -14.92 -19.11 -31.05
CA LEU A 314 -15.88 -18.02 -31.23
C LEU A 314 -17.23 -18.53 -31.74
N ASP A 315 -17.25 -19.48 -32.68
CA ASP A 315 -18.48 -20.05 -33.19
C ASP A 315 -19.24 -20.78 -32.08
N LYS A 316 -18.56 -21.59 -31.27
CA LYS A 316 -19.15 -22.23 -30.07
C LYS A 316 -19.66 -21.20 -29.07
N LEU A 317 -18.87 -20.17 -28.76
CA LEU A 317 -19.25 -19.10 -27.85
C LEU A 317 -20.52 -18.39 -28.34
N PHE A 318 -20.52 -17.95 -29.60
CA PHE A 318 -21.65 -17.22 -30.18
C PHE A 318 -22.91 -18.06 -30.35
N SER A 319 -22.79 -19.38 -30.43
CA SER A 319 -23.95 -20.28 -30.54
C SER A 319 -24.80 -20.31 -29.28
N VAL A 320 -24.24 -20.02 -28.10
CA VAL A 320 -24.92 -20.03 -26.79
C VAL A 320 -25.22 -18.64 -26.24
N CYS A 321 -24.74 -17.60 -26.92
CA CYS A 321 -25.00 -16.21 -26.52
C CYS A 321 -26.44 -15.78 -26.82
N SER A 322 -27.04 -15.03 -25.91
CA SER A 322 -28.23 -14.25 -26.25
C SER A 322 -27.93 -13.24 -27.34
N ALA A 323 -28.97 -12.66 -27.97
CA ALA A 323 -28.76 -11.63 -28.99
C ALA A 323 -27.99 -10.41 -28.45
N GLU A 324 -28.19 -10.09 -27.19
CA GLU A 324 -27.53 -8.97 -26.49
C GLU A 324 -26.07 -9.29 -26.20
N GLU A 325 -25.78 -10.44 -25.56
CA GLU A 325 -24.40 -10.90 -25.29
C GLU A 325 -23.59 -11.02 -26.58
N ARG A 326 -24.20 -11.56 -27.64
CA ARG A 326 -23.57 -11.67 -28.93
C ARG A 326 -23.18 -10.30 -29.50
N LEU A 327 -24.06 -9.30 -29.38
CA LEU A 327 -23.76 -7.95 -29.85
C LEU A 327 -22.60 -7.33 -29.06
N TRP A 328 -22.54 -7.52 -27.73
CA TRP A 328 -21.43 -7.05 -26.93
C TRP A 328 -20.08 -7.63 -27.38
N PHE A 329 -20.03 -8.94 -27.53
CA PHE A 329 -18.76 -9.62 -27.89
C PHE A 329 -18.38 -9.41 -29.36
N GLU A 330 -19.34 -9.32 -30.28
CA GLU A 330 -19.10 -8.89 -31.65
C GLU A 330 -18.58 -7.45 -31.73
N PHE A 331 -19.07 -6.56 -30.84
CA PHE A 331 -18.56 -5.19 -30.77
C PHE A 331 -17.10 -5.15 -30.28
N PHE A 332 -16.75 -5.90 -29.24
CA PHE A 332 -15.36 -6.06 -28.82
C PHE A 332 -14.47 -6.62 -29.94
N LEU A 333 -14.92 -7.67 -30.58
CA LEU A 333 -14.17 -8.38 -31.61
C LEU A 333 -13.96 -7.51 -32.87
N MET A 334 -14.98 -6.81 -33.32
CA MET A 334 -14.95 -6.08 -34.60
C MET A 334 -14.45 -4.64 -34.50
N THR A 335 -14.28 -4.12 -33.26
CA THR A 335 -13.71 -2.79 -33.06
C THR A 335 -12.32 -2.81 -32.42
N GLY A 336 -11.95 -3.91 -31.76
CA GLY A 336 -10.71 -3.99 -30.98
C GLY A 336 -10.61 -2.96 -29.84
N MET A 337 -11.72 -2.35 -29.42
CA MET A 337 -11.76 -1.37 -28.35
C MET A 337 -11.39 -2.00 -27.01
N ARG A 338 -10.81 -1.18 -26.11
CA ARG A 338 -10.56 -1.59 -24.73
C ARG A 338 -11.87 -1.65 -23.94
N GLU A 339 -11.92 -2.48 -22.91
CA GLU A 339 -13.09 -2.62 -22.05
C GLU A 339 -13.68 -1.25 -21.61
N GLN A 340 -12.85 -0.38 -21.07
CA GLN A 340 -13.28 0.96 -20.63
C GLN A 340 -13.79 1.84 -21.79
N GLU A 341 -13.30 1.62 -23.00
CA GLU A 341 -13.75 2.34 -24.20
C GLU A 341 -15.13 1.84 -24.62
N VAL A 342 -15.38 0.55 -24.53
CA VAL A 342 -16.70 -0.05 -24.81
C VAL A 342 -17.73 0.37 -23.76
N MET A 343 -17.36 0.37 -22.47
CA MET A 343 -18.19 0.84 -21.35
C MET A 343 -18.68 2.29 -21.55
N HIS A 344 -17.84 3.14 -22.14
CA HIS A 344 -18.10 4.56 -22.33
C HIS A 344 -18.42 4.94 -23.80
N ALA A 345 -18.74 3.97 -24.64
CA ALA A 345 -19.13 4.22 -26.02
C ALA A 345 -20.55 4.82 -26.07
N TYR A 346 -20.70 5.95 -26.78
CA TYR A 346 -21.95 6.67 -26.94
C TYR A 346 -22.53 6.45 -28.34
N TRP A 347 -23.85 6.60 -28.47
CA TRP A 347 -24.52 6.61 -29.77
C TRP A 347 -24.03 7.73 -30.70
N SER A 348 -23.58 8.86 -30.14
CA SER A 348 -22.94 9.94 -30.90
C SER A 348 -21.58 9.59 -31.48
N ASP A 349 -20.94 8.53 -30.98
CA ASP A 349 -19.67 8.05 -31.53
C ASP A 349 -19.86 7.16 -32.77
N VAL A 350 -21.06 6.68 -33.04
CA VAL A 350 -21.36 5.78 -34.17
C VAL A 350 -21.81 6.58 -35.38
N SER A 351 -21.05 6.52 -36.44
CA SER A 351 -21.46 7.02 -37.77
C SER A 351 -21.98 5.86 -38.63
N PHE A 352 -23.29 5.79 -38.76
CA PHE A 352 -23.91 4.75 -39.62
C PHE A 352 -23.72 5.03 -41.12
N SER A 353 -23.54 6.29 -41.53
CA SER A 353 -23.27 6.69 -42.90
C SER A 353 -21.87 6.31 -43.38
N HIS A 354 -20.87 6.42 -42.46
CA HIS A 354 -19.48 6.08 -42.77
C HIS A 354 -19.09 4.70 -42.28
N ALA A 355 -19.98 3.99 -41.58
CA ALA A 355 -19.72 2.71 -40.95
C ALA A 355 -18.46 2.75 -40.06
N THR A 356 -18.45 3.71 -39.13
CA THR A 356 -17.32 3.90 -38.20
C THR A 356 -17.80 4.09 -36.74
N VAL A 357 -16.89 3.79 -35.78
CA VAL A 357 -17.05 4.08 -34.37
C VAL A 357 -15.86 4.89 -33.90
N ARG A 358 -16.12 5.98 -33.18
CA ARG A 358 -15.09 6.84 -32.59
C ARG A 358 -14.87 6.50 -31.12
N VAL A 359 -13.64 6.62 -30.66
CA VAL A 359 -13.29 6.65 -29.25
C VAL A 359 -12.99 8.08 -28.88
N THR A 360 -13.87 8.70 -28.09
CA THR A 360 -13.80 10.13 -27.74
C THR A 360 -13.80 10.33 -26.24
N HIS A 361 -13.43 11.52 -25.80
CA HIS A 361 -13.57 11.95 -24.40
C HIS A 361 -15.04 11.97 -23.97
N LYS A 362 -15.28 11.67 -22.67
CA LYS A 362 -16.60 11.74 -22.02
C LYS A 362 -16.50 12.59 -20.75
N PRO A 363 -16.41 13.93 -20.87
CA PRO A 363 -16.24 14.83 -19.73
C PRO A 363 -17.41 14.74 -18.73
N ASP A 364 -18.61 14.52 -19.24
CA ASP A 364 -19.84 14.33 -18.45
C ASP A 364 -19.79 13.12 -17.50
N ARG A 365 -18.89 12.17 -17.77
CA ARG A 365 -18.63 10.98 -16.94
C ARG A 365 -17.23 10.98 -16.32
N GLY A 366 -16.48 12.05 -16.45
CA GLY A 366 -15.10 12.13 -15.94
C GLY A 366 -14.14 11.11 -16.55
N TRP A 367 -14.50 10.60 -17.77
CA TRP A 367 -13.71 9.55 -18.42
C TRP A 367 -12.94 10.05 -19.64
N THR A 368 -11.70 9.59 -19.78
CA THR A 368 -10.85 9.91 -20.93
C THR A 368 -10.14 8.65 -21.45
N PRO A 369 -9.97 8.51 -22.78
CA PRO A 369 -9.20 7.42 -23.35
C PRO A 369 -7.77 7.36 -22.79
N LYS A 370 -7.16 6.17 -22.84
CA LYS A 370 -5.74 6.03 -22.48
C LYS A 370 -4.88 6.89 -23.43
N ALA A 371 -3.91 7.63 -22.88
CA ALA A 371 -3.05 8.57 -23.61
C ALA A 371 -3.78 9.76 -24.25
N TYR A 372 -5.01 10.08 -23.81
CA TYR A 372 -5.80 11.23 -24.29
C TYR A 372 -5.97 11.27 -25.82
N ARG A 373 -5.92 10.13 -26.51
CA ARG A 373 -6.03 10.06 -27.97
C ARG A 373 -7.41 9.59 -28.41
N GLU A 374 -8.10 10.44 -29.13
CA GLU A 374 -9.30 10.09 -29.88
C GLU A 374 -8.91 9.36 -31.16
N ARG A 375 -9.79 8.51 -31.66
CA ARG A 375 -9.57 7.76 -32.90
C ARG A 375 -10.89 7.26 -33.47
N GLU A 376 -10.84 6.92 -34.75
CA GLU A 376 -11.95 6.36 -35.50
C GLU A 376 -11.59 4.96 -35.99
N ILE A 377 -12.54 4.04 -35.89
CA ILE A 377 -12.38 2.63 -36.22
C ILE A 377 -13.50 2.26 -37.21
N PRO A 378 -13.16 1.73 -38.41
CA PRO A 378 -14.19 1.25 -39.33
C PRO A 378 -14.85 -0.02 -38.78
N ILE A 379 -16.15 -0.15 -38.99
CA ILE A 379 -16.93 -1.33 -38.56
C ILE A 379 -17.55 -2.03 -39.75
N PRO A 380 -17.65 -3.37 -39.71
CA PRO A 380 -18.31 -4.13 -40.78
C PRO A 380 -19.79 -3.77 -40.87
N ALA A 381 -20.35 -3.86 -42.10
CA ALA A 381 -21.77 -3.59 -42.34
C ALA A 381 -22.71 -4.44 -41.46
N LYS A 382 -22.31 -5.68 -41.15
CA LYS A 382 -23.02 -6.58 -40.23
C LYS A 382 -23.14 -5.94 -38.81
N LEU A 383 -22.05 -5.43 -38.26
CA LEU A 383 -22.07 -4.80 -36.94
C LEU A 383 -22.87 -3.49 -36.94
N ALA A 384 -22.75 -2.69 -38.01
CA ALA A 384 -23.54 -1.47 -38.18
C ALA A 384 -25.05 -1.77 -38.20
N ALA A 385 -25.47 -2.83 -38.91
CA ALA A 385 -26.86 -3.27 -38.93
C ALA A 385 -27.34 -3.73 -37.52
N SER A 386 -26.55 -4.55 -36.84
CA SER A 386 -26.86 -5.02 -35.46
C SER A 386 -26.97 -3.85 -34.49
N LEU A 387 -26.07 -2.87 -34.55
CA LEU A 387 -26.12 -1.65 -33.73
C LEU A 387 -27.37 -0.79 -34.03
N LYS A 388 -27.77 -0.69 -35.32
CA LYS A 388 -28.96 0.05 -35.71
C LYS A 388 -30.22 -0.62 -35.16
N ALA A 389 -30.31 -1.94 -35.22
CA ALA A 389 -31.40 -2.72 -34.63
C ALA A 389 -31.41 -2.62 -33.09
N TRP A 390 -30.26 -2.59 -32.46
CA TRP A 390 -30.13 -2.42 -31.02
C TRP A 390 -30.56 -1.01 -30.55
N LYS A 391 -30.15 0.03 -31.29
CA LYS A 391 -30.54 1.41 -31.03
C LYS A 391 -32.05 1.62 -31.01
N SER A 392 -32.81 0.88 -31.83
CA SER A 392 -34.27 0.97 -31.83
C SER A 392 -34.93 0.39 -30.58
N LYS A 393 -34.20 -0.46 -29.82
CA LYS A 393 -34.67 -1.13 -28.60
C LYS A 393 -34.19 -0.47 -27.30
N THR A 394 -33.19 0.42 -27.37
CA THR A 394 -32.61 1.08 -26.20
C THR A 394 -33.32 2.39 -25.90
N ASP A 395 -33.27 2.82 -24.64
CA ASP A 395 -33.82 4.12 -24.21
C ASP A 395 -33.10 5.25 -24.96
N ARG A 396 -33.88 6.06 -25.68
CA ARG A 396 -33.38 7.20 -26.45
C ARG A 396 -32.76 8.31 -25.60
N ALA A 397 -33.12 8.38 -24.31
CA ALA A 397 -32.56 9.34 -23.37
C ALA A 397 -31.15 8.96 -22.89
N CYS A 398 -30.78 7.66 -22.96
CA CYS A 398 -29.46 7.20 -22.55
C CYS A 398 -28.43 7.30 -23.69
N PRO A 399 -27.33 8.05 -23.52
CA PRO A 399 -26.31 8.21 -24.55
C PRO A 399 -25.46 6.94 -24.78
N LEU A 400 -25.37 6.04 -23.82
CA LEU A 400 -24.54 4.83 -23.89
C LEU A 400 -25.07 3.81 -24.89
N ILE A 401 -24.18 3.11 -25.58
CA ILE A 401 -24.54 2.00 -26.48
C ILE A 401 -24.97 0.77 -25.64
N PHE A 402 -24.27 0.50 -24.55
CA PHE A 402 -24.50 -0.64 -23.67
C PHE A 402 -24.70 -0.19 -22.21
N PRO A 403 -25.87 0.41 -21.90
CA PRO A 403 -26.17 0.87 -20.55
C PRO A 403 -26.65 -0.28 -19.65
N THR A 404 -26.52 -0.08 -18.33
CA THR A 404 -27.37 -0.76 -17.36
C THR A 404 -28.77 -0.14 -17.35
N ALA A 405 -29.73 -0.75 -16.64
CA ALA A 405 -31.09 -0.23 -16.51
C ALA A 405 -31.16 1.23 -15.99
N GLY A 406 -30.18 1.67 -15.19
CA GLY A 406 -30.06 3.02 -14.67
C GLY A 406 -29.20 3.97 -15.53
N CYS A 407 -29.00 3.68 -16.82
CA CYS A 407 -28.13 4.45 -17.72
C CYS A 407 -26.69 4.64 -17.21
N ASN A 408 -26.14 3.66 -16.51
CA ASN A 408 -24.74 3.62 -16.09
C ASN A 408 -23.94 2.70 -17.03
N PRO A 409 -22.61 2.89 -17.13
CA PRO A 409 -21.75 1.96 -17.86
C PRO A 409 -21.89 0.53 -17.33
N LYS A 410 -21.97 -0.44 -18.24
CA LYS A 410 -21.99 -1.87 -17.89
C LYS A 410 -20.58 -2.31 -17.50
N LEU A 411 -20.43 -2.87 -16.30
CA LEU A 411 -19.12 -3.22 -15.73
C LEU A 411 -18.79 -4.73 -15.78
N ASP A 412 -19.79 -5.58 -16.02
CA ASP A 412 -19.73 -7.04 -15.88
C ASP A 412 -19.54 -7.81 -17.19
N PHE A 413 -19.02 -7.16 -18.24
CA PHE A 413 -18.76 -7.82 -19.54
C PHE A 413 -17.90 -9.08 -19.41
N LEU A 414 -16.88 -9.04 -18.51
CA LEU A 414 -15.99 -10.18 -18.31
C LEU A 414 -16.73 -11.35 -17.66
N ASP A 415 -17.60 -11.08 -16.70
CA ASP A 415 -18.37 -12.12 -16.03
C ASP A 415 -19.39 -12.75 -16.99
N CYS A 416 -20.07 -11.92 -17.80
CA CYS A 416 -20.94 -12.39 -18.87
C CYS A 416 -20.18 -13.27 -19.89
N LEU A 417 -18.96 -12.87 -20.28
CA LEU A 417 -18.11 -13.64 -21.20
C LEU A 417 -17.74 -15.01 -20.63
N LYS A 418 -17.32 -15.06 -19.38
CA LYS A 418 -16.96 -16.31 -18.70
C LYS A 418 -18.17 -17.22 -18.52
N ALA A 419 -19.33 -16.67 -18.19
CA ALA A 419 -20.58 -17.43 -18.10
C ALA A 419 -21.01 -17.99 -19.47
N ALA A 420 -20.85 -17.22 -20.56
CA ALA A 420 -21.10 -17.70 -21.91
C ALA A 420 -20.14 -18.83 -22.32
N ALA A 421 -18.85 -18.71 -21.98
CA ALA A 421 -17.85 -19.75 -22.22
C ALA A 421 -18.19 -21.06 -21.48
N GLU A 422 -18.65 -20.97 -20.22
CA GLU A 422 -19.12 -22.13 -19.45
C GLU A 422 -20.35 -22.79 -20.12
N ARG A 423 -21.33 -22.00 -20.57
CA ARG A 423 -22.49 -22.52 -21.33
C ARG A 423 -22.08 -23.21 -22.62
N ALA A 424 -21.05 -22.71 -23.30
CA ALA A 424 -20.45 -23.28 -24.49
C ALA A 424 -19.58 -24.52 -24.19
N LYS A 425 -19.44 -24.95 -22.94
CA LYS A 425 -18.53 -26.01 -22.48
C LYS A 425 -17.05 -25.74 -22.82
N LEU A 426 -16.65 -24.45 -22.83
CA LEU A 426 -15.29 -23.99 -23.03
C LEU A 426 -14.64 -23.70 -21.71
N LYS A 427 -13.31 -23.75 -21.64
CA LYS A 427 -12.55 -23.37 -20.43
C LYS A 427 -12.61 -21.86 -20.24
N LYS A 428 -13.37 -21.39 -19.25
CA LYS A 428 -13.59 -19.95 -18.99
C LYS A 428 -12.30 -19.17 -18.70
N GLU A 429 -11.25 -19.85 -18.22
CA GLU A 429 -9.93 -19.26 -17.98
C GLU A 429 -9.28 -18.76 -19.26
N ASN A 430 -9.65 -19.35 -20.42
CA ASN A 430 -9.14 -18.97 -21.75
C ASN A 430 -9.91 -17.78 -22.35
N PHE A 431 -10.91 -17.23 -21.61
CA PHE A 431 -11.77 -16.15 -22.11
C PHE A 431 -11.60 -14.89 -21.29
N TRP A 432 -11.08 -13.81 -21.91
CA TRP A 432 -10.99 -12.47 -21.36
C TRP A 432 -11.14 -11.40 -22.43
N LEU A 433 -11.64 -10.22 -22.05
CA LEU A 433 -12.04 -9.18 -23.00
C LEU A 433 -10.89 -8.67 -23.88
N HIS A 434 -9.67 -8.54 -23.31
CA HIS A 434 -8.53 -8.05 -24.09
C HIS A 434 -8.09 -9.01 -25.22
N LYS A 435 -8.45 -10.29 -25.13
CA LYS A 435 -8.19 -11.29 -26.19
C LYS A 435 -8.96 -10.98 -27.48
N PHE A 436 -10.17 -10.40 -27.40
CA PHE A 436 -10.88 -9.89 -28.58
C PHE A 436 -10.06 -8.82 -29.32
N ARG A 437 -9.43 -7.91 -28.59
CA ARG A 437 -8.58 -6.87 -29.18
C ARG A 437 -7.34 -7.46 -29.84
N ALA A 438 -6.71 -8.46 -29.23
CA ALA A 438 -5.60 -9.19 -29.83
C ALA A 438 -6.04 -9.90 -31.11
N THR A 439 -7.21 -10.53 -31.09
CA THR A 439 -7.81 -11.19 -32.26
C THR A 439 -8.09 -10.18 -33.37
N PHE A 440 -8.75 -9.05 -33.07
CA PHE A 440 -8.98 -7.98 -34.03
C PHE A 440 -7.69 -7.52 -34.72
N ALA A 441 -6.66 -7.22 -33.92
CA ALA A 441 -5.38 -6.74 -34.43
C ALA A 441 -4.71 -7.78 -35.36
N THR A 442 -4.60 -9.02 -34.88
CA THR A 442 -3.95 -10.10 -35.58
C THR A 442 -4.70 -10.44 -36.91
N TRP A 443 -6.03 -10.54 -36.85
CA TRP A 443 -6.84 -10.83 -38.04
C TRP A 443 -6.80 -9.69 -39.07
N SER A 444 -6.78 -8.42 -38.60
CA SER A 444 -6.62 -7.28 -39.52
C SER A 444 -5.27 -7.32 -40.22
N LEU A 445 -4.18 -7.64 -39.54
CA LEU A 445 -2.85 -7.79 -40.12
C LEU A 445 -2.78 -8.99 -41.09
N TRP A 446 -3.41 -10.13 -40.74
CA TRP A 446 -3.50 -11.29 -41.63
C TRP A 446 -4.32 -11.00 -42.88
N ALA A 447 -5.33 -10.15 -42.80
CA ALA A 447 -6.13 -9.70 -43.95
C ALA A 447 -5.38 -8.68 -44.83
N GLY A 448 -4.15 -8.29 -44.48
CA GLY A 448 -3.32 -7.38 -45.26
C GLY A 448 -3.47 -5.90 -44.92
N VAL A 449 -4.16 -5.56 -43.83
CA VAL A 449 -4.18 -4.17 -43.34
C VAL A 449 -2.79 -3.82 -42.84
N ASP A 450 -2.27 -2.67 -43.26
CA ASP A 450 -0.93 -2.24 -42.85
C ASP A 450 -0.82 -1.96 -41.35
N LEU A 451 0.38 -2.19 -40.81
CA LEU A 451 0.67 -2.10 -39.38
C LEU A 451 0.36 -0.72 -38.79
N ARG A 452 0.58 0.35 -39.54
CA ARG A 452 0.34 1.73 -39.10
C ARG A 452 -1.16 2.01 -38.96
N THR A 453 -1.96 1.54 -39.87
CA THR A 453 -3.41 1.63 -39.84
C THR A 453 -3.97 0.88 -38.63
N VAL A 454 -3.51 -0.35 -38.37
CA VAL A 454 -3.91 -1.13 -37.19
C VAL A 454 -3.46 -0.42 -35.90
N GLN A 455 -2.25 0.15 -35.87
CA GLN A 455 -1.76 0.96 -34.73
C GLN A 455 -2.71 2.13 -34.43
N LEU A 456 -3.16 2.85 -35.44
CA LEU A 456 -4.08 3.99 -35.31
C LEU A 456 -5.44 3.52 -34.77
N TRP A 457 -6.03 2.45 -35.31
CA TRP A 457 -7.29 1.89 -34.82
C TRP A 457 -7.21 1.43 -33.37
N LEU A 458 -6.07 0.83 -32.99
CA LEU A 458 -5.85 0.42 -31.61
C LEU A 458 -5.53 1.60 -30.68
N GLY A 459 -5.06 2.73 -31.19
CA GLY A 459 -4.62 3.88 -30.38
C GLY A 459 -3.38 3.54 -29.54
N HIS A 460 -2.39 2.88 -30.14
CA HIS A 460 -1.09 2.65 -29.54
C HIS A 460 -0.18 3.86 -29.74
N SER A 461 0.52 4.29 -28.70
CA SER A 461 1.47 5.41 -28.75
C SER A 461 2.72 5.09 -29.54
N ASP A 462 3.14 3.85 -29.50
CA ASP A 462 4.33 3.32 -30.14
C ASP A 462 3.98 2.14 -31.06
N ILE A 463 4.81 1.90 -32.05
CA ILE A 463 4.59 0.83 -33.02
C ILE A 463 4.92 -0.54 -32.44
N GLU A 464 5.84 -0.62 -31.47
CA GLU A 464 6.27 -1.85 -30.81
C GLU A 464 5.09 -2.55 -30.14
N SER A 465 4.21 -1.76 -29.51
CA SER A 465 2.95 -2.28 -28.94
C SER A 465 2.05 -2.97 -29.97
N THR A 466 2.13 -2.60 -31.24
CA THR A 466 1.35 -3.21 -32.34
C THR A 466 2.12 -4.37 -32.97
N MET A 467 3.43 -4.30 -33.05
CA MET A 467 4.29 -5.37 -33.57
C MET A 467 4.10 -6.70 -32.85
N ARG A 468 3.69 -6.67 -31.58
CA ARG A 468 3.35 -7.88 -30.81
C ARG A 468 2.25 -8.74 -31.43
N TYR A 469 1.41 -8.17 -32.30
CA TYR A 469 0.34 -8.88 -33.01
C TYR A 469 0.76 -9.39 -34.40
N LEU A 470 2.02 -9.12 -34.80
CA LEU A 470 2.58 -9.69 -36.03
C LEU A 470 2.93 -11.16 -35.82
N LYS A 471 1.91 -12.00 -35.84
CA LYS A 471 2.09 -13.45 -35.78
C LYS A 471 2.27 -14.02 -37.17
N PRO A 472 3.07 -15.08 -37.31
CA PRO A 472 3.11 -15.82 -38.57
C PRO A 472 1.69 -16.26 -38.96
N SER A 473 1.24 -15.85 -40.14
CA SER A 473 -0.04 -16.32 -40.65
C SER A 473 0.09 -17.78 -41.06
N ARG A 474 -0.81 -18.63 -40.58
CA ARG A 474 -0.94 -20.01 -41.00
C ARG A 474 -1.92 -20.16 -42.15
N SER A 475 -2.34 -19.03 -42.75
CA SER A 475 -3.34 -19.06 -43.85
C SER A 475 -2.80 -19.76 -45.09
N PRO A 476 -3.65 -20.45 -45.85
CA PRO A 476 -3.28 -21.04 -47.13
C PRO A 476 -2.67 -20.01 -48.09
N GLN A 477 -3.19 -18.77 -48.08
CA GLN A 477 -2.72 -17.69 -48.97
C GLN A 477 -1.25 -17.32 -48.73
N VAL A 478 -0.77 -17.35 -47.46
CA VAL A 478 0.65 -17.10 -47.14
C VAL A 478 1.51 -18.25 -47.62
N ARG A 479 1.03 -19.49 -47.47
CA ARG A 479 1.73 -20.67 -47.95
C ARG A 479 1.80 -20.65 -49.48
N ASP A 480 0.72 -20.27 -50.16
CA ASP A 480 0.67 -20.16 -51.64
C ASP A 480 1.68 -19.08 -52.11
N LYS A 481 1.75 -17.93 -51.46
CA LYS A 481 2.77 -16.90 -51.75
C LYS A 481 4.21 -17.41 -51.51
N VAL A 482 4.44 -18.19 -50.47
CA VAL A 482 5.77 -18.79 -50.25
C VAL A 482 6.10 -19.78 -51.37
N ASN A 483 5.12 -20.57 -51.81
CA ASN A 483 5.29 -21.49 -52.97
C ASN A 483 5.53 -20.73 -54.28
N GLU A 484 4.87 -19.58 -54.49
CA GLU A 484 5.11 -18.72 -55.68
C GLU A 484 6.53 -18.13 -55.70
N ILE A 485 7.12 -17.86 -54.52
CA ILE A 485 8.44 -17.26 -54.38
C ILE A 485 9.55 -18.30 -54.50
N PHE A 486 9.35 -19.48 -53.95
CA PHE A 486 10.39 -20.50 -53.79
C PHE A 486 10.09 -21.85 -54.44
N GLY A 487 8.93 -22.03 -55.04
CA GLY A 487 8.48 -23.24 -55.75
C GLY A 487 8.73 -23.17 -57.28
#